data_c2ce503d83ffab29c41a9e1ebf9d8f5e
#
_entry.id   c2ce503d83ffab29c41a9e1ebf9d8f5e
#
_cell.length_a   1.000
_cell.length_b   1.000
_cell.length_c   1.000
_cell.angle_alpha   90.00
_cell.angle_beta   90.00
_cell.angle_gamma   90.00
#
_symmetry.space_group_name_H-M   'P 1'
#
loop_
_entity.id
_entity.type
_entity.pdbx_description
1 polymer ?
#
loop_
_entity_poly.entity_id
_entity_poly.type
_entity_poly.pdbx_seq_one_letter_code
_entity_poly.pdbx_strand_id
1 'polypeptide(L)'
;MLYLDSSAIVKLVVNAPETADLVLAVQADPEIVSSSLAWTEVMIAVRRAGRSTARAERVLDGIALIPIDDGILHEAAALSPKNLRTLDAIHVATALSLRPDVATMITYDVRQAQIASALGLEVAMPGSLLTDLT
;
A
#
# COMPACT_ATOMS: atom_id res chain seq x y z
N MET A 1 11.15 4.48 -5.98
CA MET A 1 9.68 4.24 -6.11
C MET A 1 9.18 3.58 -4.86
N LEU A 2 8.18 4.16 -4.21
CA LEU A 2 7.51 3.59 -3.04
C LEU A 2 6.15 3.02 -3.45
N TYR A 3 5.84 1.82 -3.00
CA TYR A 3 4.52 1.24 -3.13
C TYR A 3 3.75 1.47 -1.82
N LEU A 4 2.59 2.11 -1.91
CA LEU A 4 1.70 2.28 -0.77
C LEU A 4 0.47 1.39 -0.95
N ASP A 5 0.14 0.57 0.05
CA ASP A 5 -1.14 -0.10 0.05
C ASP A 5 -2.25 0.86 0.50
N SER A 6 -3.48 0.39 0.52
CA SER A 6 -4.63 1.23 0.87
C SER A 6 -4.56 1.73 2.32
N SER A 7 -4.03 0.93 3.25
CA SER A 7 -3.90 1.34 4.65
C SER A 7 -3.01 2.57 4.80
N ALA A 8 -1.92 2.63 4.02
CA ALA A 8 -1.02 3.78 4.02
C ALA A 8 -1.69 5.01 3.38
N ILE A 9 -2.36 4.83 2.25
CA ILE A 9 -3.03 5.94 1.57
C ILE A 9 -4.11 6.56 2.44
N VAL A 10 -4.90 5.75 3.14
CA VAL A 10 -5.93 6.26 4.06
C VAL A 10 -5.32 7.17 5.12
N LYS A 11 -4.12 6.87 5.63
CA LYS A 11 -3.45 7.72 6.62
C LYS A 11 -2.92 9.03 6.03
N LEU A 12 -2.79 9.13 4.72
CA LEU A 12 -2.51 10.41 4.05
C LEU A 12 -3.77 11.27 3.91
N VAL A 13 -4.93 10.65 3.93
CA VAL A 13 -6.24 11.33 3.76
C VAL A 13 -6.86 11.67 5.11
N VAL A 14 -6.88 10.72 6.02
CA VAL A 14 -7.44 10.87 7.37
C VAL A 14 -6.29 10.89 8.37
N ASN A 15 -6.15 12.02 9.07
CA ASN A 15 -5.03 12.19 9.99
C ASN A 15 -5.02 11.11 11.08
N ALA A 16 -3.84 10.54 11.30
CA ALA A 16 -3.56 9.51 12.29
C ALA A 16 -2.23 9.81 12.98
N PRO A 17 -1.90 9.14 14.08
CA PRO A 17 -0.62 9.37 14.77
C PRO A 17 0.60 9.19 13.85
N GLU A 18 0.53 8.30 12.86
CA GLU A 18 1.64 7.98 11.95
C GLU A 18 1.73 8.93 10.75
N THR A 19 0.73 9.78 10.52
CA THR A 19 0.62 10.57 9.28
C THR A 19 1.83 11.48 9.06
N ALA A 20 2.33 12.15 10.09
CA ALA A 20 3.46 13.06 9.94
C ALA A 20 4.72 12.35 9.42
N ASP A 21 5.07 11.21 10.00
CA ASP A 21 6.23 10.42 9.56
C ASP A 21 6.01 9.81 8.18
N LEU A 22 4.78 9.38 7.89
CA LEU A 22 4.43 8.87 6.58
C LEU A 22 4.58 9.95 5.49
N VAL A 23 4.14 11.16 5.75
CA VAL A 23 4.29 12.30 4.81
C VAL A 23 5.77 12.54 4.52
N LEU A 24 6.63 12.51 5.54
CA LEU A 24 8.07 12.68 5.33
C LEU A 24 8.65 11.58 4.44
N ALA A 25 8.25 10.33 4.64
CA ALA A 25 8.70 9.22 3.81
C ALA A 25 8.26 9.37 2.36
N VAL A 26 7.01 9.78 2.14
CA VAL A 26 6.45 10.00 0.80
C VAL A 26 7.15 11.16 0.10
N GLN A 27 7.40 12.25 0.81
CA GLN A 27 8.08 13.43 0.23
C GLN A 27 9.54 13.15 -0.13
N ALA A 28 10.15 12.16 0.49
CA ALA A 28 11.54 11.80 0.22
C ALA A 28 11.71 10.95 -1.06
N ASP A 29 10.62 10.47 -1.66
CA ASP A 29 10.68 9.65 -2.86
C ASP A 29 9.96 10.35 -4.02
N PRO A 30 10.57 10.40 -5.23
CA PRO A 30 9.97 11.09 -6.38
C PRO A 30 8.76 10.37 -6.98
N GLU A 31 8.62 9.07 -6.73
CA GLU A 31 7.55 8.28 -7.35
C GLU A 31 6.82 7.42 -6.33
N ILE A 32 5.50 7.61 -6.28
CA ILE A 32 4.60 6.85 -5.42
C ILE A 32 3.65 6.05 -6.30
N VAL A 33 3.54 4.75 -6.04
CA VAL A 33 2.68 3.85 -6.80
C VAL A 33 1.77 3.04 -5.88
N SER A 34 0.68 2.55 -6.44
CA SER A 34 -0.21 1.59 -5.78
C SER A 34 -0.94 0.77 -6.85
N SER A 35 -1.79 -0.15 -6.41
CA SER A 35 -2.73 -0.82 -7.30
C SER A 35 -3.93 0.07 -7.59
N SER A 36 -4.51 -0.06 -8.78
CA SER A 36 -5.79 0.57 -9.09
C SER A 36 -6.90 0.16 -8.11
N LEU A 37 -6.77 -1.01 -7.48
CA LEU A 37 -7.65 -1.45 -6.40
C LEU A 37 -7.72 -0.45 -5.25
N ALA A 38 -6.63 0.27 -4.98
CA ALA A 38 -6.55 1.22 -3.89
C ALA A 38 -7.58 2.35 -4.02
N TRP A 39 -7.92 2.74 -5.25
CA TRP A 39 -8.91 3.80 -5.46
C TRP A 39 -10.23 3.48 -4.73
N THR A 40 -10.76 2.29 -4.98
CA THR A 40 -12.02 1.86 -4.36
C THR A 40 -11.87 1.62 -2.86
N GLU A 41 -10.81 0.97 -2.44
CA GLU A 41 -10.57 0.69 -1.03
C GLU A 41 -10.46 1.97 -0.20
N VAL A 42 -9.72 2.95 -0.69
CA VAL A 42 -9.52 4.23 0.00
C VAL A 42 -10.83 5.01 0.07
N MET A 43 -11.57 5.09 -1.04
CA MET A 43 -12.85 5.78 -1.07
C MET A 43 -13.83 5.19 -0.07
N ILE A 44 -13.93 3.86 0.00
CA ILE A 44 -14.81 3.19 0.95
C ILE A 44 -14.38 3.49 2.38
N ALA A 45 -13.09 3.39 2.69
CA ALA A 45 -12.57 3.62 4.03
C ALA A 45 -12.80 5.07 4.49
N VAL A 46 -12.57 6.04 3.61
CA VAL A 46 -12.76 7.47 3.92
C VAL A 46 -14.23 7.78 4.18
N ARG A 47 -15.13 7.22 3.36
CA ARG A 47 -16.57 7.37 3.56
C ARG A 47 -17.04 6.74 4.88
N ARG A 48 -16.52 5.55 5.22
CA ARG A 48 -16.83 4.90 6.50
C ARG A 48 -16.36 5.71 7.70
N ALA A 49 -15.28 6.47 7.54
CA ALA A 49 -14.78 7.38 8.57
C ALA A 49 -15.59 8.68 8.66
N GLY A 50 -16.63 8.84 7.83
CA GLY A 50 -17.46 10.05 7.82
C GLY A 50 -16.75 11.26 7.24
N ARG A 51 -15.75 11.06 6.39
CA ARG A 51 -14.96 12.16 5.80
C ARG A 51 -15.33 12.39 4.34
N SER A 52 -15.03 13.60 3.86
CA SER A 52 -15.21 13.95 2.45
C SER A 52 -14.23 13.18 1.57
N THR A 53 -14.70 12.70 0.42
CA THR A 53 -13.84 12.02 -0.56
C THR A 53 -13.01 12.98 -1.41
N ALA A 54 -13.24 14.29 -1.32
CA ALA A 54 -12.51 15.26 -2.13
C ALA A 54 -11.00 15.22 -1.86
N ARG A 55 -10.60 15.12 -0.58
CA ARG A 55 -9.18 15.00 -0.22
C ARG A 55 -8.62 13.65 -0.70
N ALA A 56 -9.39 12.57 -0.61
CA ALA A 56 -8.97 11.26 -1.10
C ALA A 56 -8.66 11.32 -2.60
N GLU A 57 -9.52 11.96 -3.38
CA GLU A 57 -9.31 12.12 -4.82
C GLU A 57 -8.01 12.87 -5.12
N ARG A 58 -7.74 13.96 -4.38
CA ARG A 58 -6.50 14.73 -4.56
C ARG A 58 -5.26 13.92 -4.23
N VAL A 59 -5.29 13.14 -3.14
CA VAL A 59 -4.18 12.28 -2.76
C VAL A 59 -3.94 11.21 -3.81
N LEU A 60 -5.02 10.54 -4.26
CA LEU A 60 -4.93 9.48 -5.26
C LEU A 60 -4.45 10.00 -6.62
N ASP A 61 -4.78 11.24 -6.98
CA ASP A 61 -4.30 11.86 -8.22
C ASP A 61 -2.77 11.99 -8.25
N GLY A 62 -2.14 12.07 -7.09
CA GLY A 62 -0.67 12.13 -6.99
C GLY A 62 0.02 10.77 -6.97
N ILE A 63 -0.73 9.68 -7.07
CA ILE A 63 -0.22 8.31 -7.01
C ILE A 63 -0.43 7.63 -8.35
N ALA A 64 0.60 6.98 -8.88
CA ALA A 64 0.47 6.17 -10.08
C ALA A 64 -0.25 4.86 -9.71
N LEU A 65 -1.43 4.66 -10.26
CA LEU A 65 -2.24 3.46 -10.00
C LEU A 65 -2.00 2.44 -11.11
N ILE A 66 -1.48 1.28 -10.73
CA ILE A 66 -1.13 0.19 -11.66
C ILE A 66 -2.38 -0.65 -11.91
N PRO A 67 -2.78 -0.84 -13.17
CA PRO A 67 -3.93 -1.67 -13.51
C PRO A 67 -3.76 -3.11 -13.06
N ILE A 68 -4.86 -3.73 -12.66
CA ILE A 68 -4.89 -5.16 -12.30
C ILE A 68 -5.10 -5.95 -13.57
N ASP A 69 -4.02 -6.44 -14.16
CA ASP A 69 -4.09 -7.27 -15.35
C ASP A 69 -4.12 -8.76 -14.99
N ASP A 70 -4.27 -9.62 -16.01
CA ASP A 70 -4.33 -11.07 -15.82
C ASP A 70 -3.05 -11.61 -15.17
N GLY A 71 -1.91 -11.06 -15.53
CA GLY A 71 -0.63 -11.47 -14.95
C GLY A 71 -0.60 -11.25 -13.44
N ILE A 72 -1.05 -10.09 -12.98
CA ILE A 72 -1.12 -9.78 -11.55
C ILE A 72 -2.13 -10.71 -10.86
N LEU A 73 -3.28 -10.95 -11.46
CA LEU A 73 -4.28 -11.85 -10.88
C LEU A 73 -3.74 -13.28 -10.72
N HIS A 74 -3.03 -13.77 -11.72
CA HIS A 74 -2.44 -15.11 -11.68
C HIS A 74 -1.32 -15.18 -10.63
N GLU A 75 -0.45 -14.20 -10.57
CA GLU A 75 0.59 -14.13 -9.55
C GLU A 75 0.00 -14.06 -8.14
N ALA A 76 -1.02 -13.22 -7.93
CA ALA A 76 -1.69 -13.11 -6.64
C ALA A 76 -2.27 -14.46 -6.20
N ALA A 77 -2.89 -15.19 -7.11
CA ALA A 77 -3.46 -16.51 -6.82
C ALA A 77 -2.40 -17.54 -6.42
N ALA A 78 -1.17 -17.38 -6.92
CA ALA A 78 -0.07 -18.30 -6.67
C ALA A 78 0.76 -17.94 -5.43
N LEU A 79 0.50 -16.80 -4.79
CA LEU A 79 1.29 -16.39 -3.64
C LEU A 79 1.10 -17.30 -2.44
N SER A 80 2.17 -17.55 -1.75
CA SER A 80 2.22 -18.24 -0.47
C SER A 80 2.53 -17.21 0.63
N PRO A 81 1.96 -17.32 1.81
CA PRO A 81 1.15 -18.41 2.35
C PRO A 81 -0.33 -18.33 1.93
N LYS A 82 -1.01 -19.48 2.07
CA LYS A 82 -2.40 -19.64 1.62
C LYS A 82 -3.41 -18.80 2.39
N ASN A 83 -3.07 -18.30 3.57
CA ASN A 83 -3.97 -17.49 4.40
C ASN A 83 -3.94 -16.00 4.03
N LEU A 84 -3.24 -15.62 2.98
CA LEU A 84 -3.24 -14.25 2.47
C LEU A 84 -4.59 -13.96 1.82
N ARG A 85 -5.20 -12.84 2.23
CA ARG A 85 -6.49 -12.43 1.68
C ARG A 85 -6.34 -11.99 0.23
N THR A 86 -7.39 -12.16 -0.56
CA THR A 86 -7.38 -11.84 -2.00
C THR A 86 -6.89 -10.42 -2.29
N LEU A 87 -7.42 -9.41 -1.58
CA LEU A 87 -7.05 -8.02 -1.83
C LEU A 87 -5.61 -7.75 -1.43
N ASP A 88 -5.14 -8.34 -0.33
CA ASP A 88 -3.76 -8.22 0.12
C ASP A 88 -2.81 -8.91 -0.88
N ALA A 89 -3.21 -10.05 -1.40
CA ALA A 89 -2.44 -10.76 -2.42
C ALA A 89 -2.26 -9.92 -3.69
N ILE A 90 -3.30 -9.19 -4.10
CA ILE A 90 -3.23 -8.30 -5.26
C ILE A 90 -2.24 -7.15 -5.01
N HIS A 91 -2.26 -6.54 -3.82
CA HIS A 91 -1.28 -5.50 -3.49
C HIS A 91 0.15 -6.05 -3.51
N VAL A 92 0.38 -7.18 -2.86
CA VAL A 92 1.72 -7.79 -2.81
C VAL A 92 2.19 -8.18 -4.20
N ALA A 93 1.34 -8.82 -5.01
CA ALA A 93 1.69 -9.21 -6.37
C ALA A 93 2.01 -7.99 -7.24
N THR A 94 1.26 -6.90 -7.08
CA THR A 94 1.50 -5.66 -7.82
C THR A 94 2.87 -5.08 -7.47
N ALA A 95 3.19 -5.00 -6.17
CA ALA A 95 4.50 -4.50 -5.72
C ALA A 95 5.63 -5.39 -6.23
N LEU A 96 5.48 -6.71 -6.16
CA LEU A 96 6.47 -7.66 -6.66
C LEU A 96 6.71 -7.53 -8.16
N SER A 97 5.65 -7.25 -8.93
CA SER A 97 5.74 -7.10 -10.38
C SER A 97 6.55 -5.88 -10.81
N LEU A 98 6.71 -4.91 -9.91
CA LEU A 98 7.43 -3.67 -10.18
C LEU A 98 8.90 -3.72 -9.74
N ARG A 99 9.37 -4.86 -9.23
CA ARG A 99 10.79 -5.00 -8.89
C ARG A 99 11.65 -4.99 -10.16
N PRO A 100 12.88 -4.44 -10.08
CA PRO A 100 13.53 -3.86 -8.90
C PRO A 100 13.20 -2.39 -8.64
N ASP A 101 12.31 -1.76 -9.43
CA ASP A 101 12.03 -0.32 -9.33
C ASP A 101 11.36 0.06 -8.02
N VAL A 102 10.47 -0.81 -7.49
CA VAL A 102 9.90 -0.63 -6.16
C VAL A 102 10.93 -1.11 -5.13
N ALA A 103 11.48 -0.16 -4.38
CA ALA A 103 12.42 -0.45 -3.32
C ALA A 103 11.71 -0.85 -2.02
N THR A 104 10.62 -0.17 -1.70
CA THR A 104 9.95 -0.32 -0.41
C THR A 104 8.43 -0.33 -0.58
N MET A 105 7.77 -1.22 0.14
CA MET A 105 6.33 -1.24 0.31
C MET A 105 5.98 -0.66 1.68
N ILE A 106 5.12 0.35 1.70
CA ILE A 106 4.59 0.92 2.93
C ILE A 106 3.20 0.36 3.17
N THR A 107 3.01 -0.28 4.31
CA THR A 107 1.73 -0.80 4.78
C THR A 107 1.65 -0.67 6.28
N TYR A 108 0.44 -0.51 6.81
CA TYR A 108 0.20 -0.51 8.27
C TYR A 108 -0.53 -1.77 8.72
N ASP A 109 -0.76 -2.70 7.81
CA ASP A 109 -1.28 -4.03 8.14
C ASP A 109 -0.10 -4.94 8.47
N VAL A 110 0.05 -5.29 9.74
CA VAL A 110 1.18 -6.10 10.23
C VAL A 110 1.25 -7.44 9.51
N ARG A 111 0.10 -8.07 9.27
CA ARG A 111 0.05 -9.37 8.59
C ARG A 111 0.55 -9.27 7.16
N GLN A 112 0.09 -8.26 6.42
CA GLN A 112 0.55 -8.02 5.05
C GLN A 112 2.04 -7.68 5.03
N ALA A 113 2.49 -6.87 5.97
CA ALA A 113 3.90 -6.50 6.09
C ALA A 113 4.80 -7.74 6.28
N GLN A 114 4.40 -8.66 7.16
CA GLN A 114 5.16 -9.88 7.40
C GLN A 114 5.23 -10.76 6.16
N ILE A 115 4.14 -10.89 5.44
CA ILE A 115 4.06 -11.70 4.22
C ILE A 115 4.90 -11.07 3.11
N ALA A 116 4.77 -9.77 2.89
CA ALA A 116 5.54 -9.05 1.89
C ALA A 116 7.04 -9.14 2.16
N SER A 117 7.44 -8.99 3.42
CA SER A 117 8.84 -9.12 3.84
C SER A 117 9.36 -10.53 3.57
N ALA A 118 8.58 -11.57 3.89
CA ALA A 118 8.96 -12.96 3.63
C ALA A 118 9.13 -13.26 2.14
N LEU A 119 8.42 -12.51 1.27
CA LEU A 119 8.53 -12.65 -0.18
C LEU A 119 9.62 -11.78 -0.81
N GLY A 120 10.42 -11.11 0.02
CA GLY A 120 11.59 -10.37 -0.43
C GLY A 120 11.39 -8.88 -0.66
N LEU A 121 10.22 -8.33 -0.32
CA LEU A 121 10.01 -6.89 -0.36
C LEU A 121 10.56 -6.24 0.90
N GLU A 122 11.19 -5.08 0.74
CA GLU A 122 11.49 -4.23 1.88
C GLU A 122 10.20 -3.55 2.31
N VAL A 123 9.88 -3.62 3.62
CA VAL A 123 8.63 -3.09 4.15
C VAL A 123 8.93 -2.02 5.19
N ALA A 124 8.15 -0.95 5.18
CA ALA A 124 8.23 0.12 6.16
C ALA A 124 6.83 0.46 6.70
N MET A 125 6.81 0.89 7.96
CA MET A 125 5.61 1.37 8.65
C MET A 125 5.95 2.68 9.37
N PRO A 126 6.18 3.78 8.61
CA PRO A 126 6.65 5.04 9.21
C PRO A 126 5.76 5.51 10.37
N GLY A 127 6.39 5.87 11.49
CA GLY A 127 5.68 6.34 12.68
C GLY A 127 5.06 5.24 13.54
N SER A 128 5.17 3.98 13.14
CA SER A 128 4.69 2.84 13.93
C SER A 128 5.76 2.36 14.89
N LEU A 129 5.33 1.87 16.07
CA LEU A 129 6.21 1.20 17.02
C LEU A 129 6.62 -0.18 16.52
N LEU A 130 5.92 -0.74 15.53
CA LEU A 130 6.20 -2.04 14.92
C LEU A 130 7.06 -1.86 13.66
N THR A 131 8.21 -1.21 13.81
CA THR A 131 9.08 -0.92 12.68
C THR A 131 10.04 -2.07 12.35
N ASP A 132 10.25 -2.99 13.27
CA ASP A 132 11.13 -4.15 13.08
C ASP A 132 10.29 -5.39 12.81
N LEU A 133 10.27 -5.82 11.54
CA LEU A 133 9.50 -6.96 11.08
C LEU A 133 10.37 -8.18 10.72
N THR A 134 11.65 -8.09 11.01
CA THR A 134 12.59 -9.18 10.75
C THR A 134 12.59 -10.24 11.83
#